data_264b2757d5fa177e363f084cdf10b18f
#
_entry.id   264b2757d5fa177e363f084cdf10b18f
#
_cell.length_a   1.000
_cell.length_b   1.000
_cell.length_c   1.000
_cell.angle_alpha   90.00
_cell.angle_beta   90.00
_cell.angle_gamma   90.00
#
_symmetry.space_group_name_H-M   'P 1'
#
loop_
_entity.id
_entity.type
_entity.pdbx_description
1 polymer ?
#
loop_
_entity_poly.entity_id
_entity_poly.type
_entity_poly.pdbx_seq_one_letter_code
_entity_poly.pdbx_strand_id
1 'polypeptide(L)'
;MKIDPAVVKIFAENVRAEIIQRPAGLNLDAAIVQKISAKVKVFKDMNTECLMSTLAMAEHQPHKAGDIVFNEGDIGSSFHILISGEVVVEKTKNGTVVTLAKLVSGECFGEMALVGGHLRSATVRAVRDSVTMRFDRERVDAYPDSAHIIYRNIAIVLSMRLDVSSEMLADLVVRTGDTGLTPI
;
A
#
# COMPACT_ATOMS: atom_id res chain seq x y z
N MET A 1 11.69 -2.99 13.72
CA MET A 1 12.84 -3.51 12.94
C MET A 1 13.26 -2.40 11.99
N LYS A 2 14.41 -1.76 12.20
CA LYS A 2 14.88 -0.63 11.36
C LYS A 2 15.27 -1.16 9.99
N ILE A 3 14.79 -0.52 8.96
CA ILE A 3 15.07 -0.84 7.55
C ILE A 3 16.50 -0.42 7.25
N ASP A 4 17.27 -1.28 6.59
CA ASP A 4 18.61 -0.95 6.10
C ASP A 4 18.52 0.25 5.13
N PRO A 5 19.16 1.39 5.44
CA PRO A 5 19.14 2.58 4.59
C PRO A 5 19.63 2.30 3.17
N ALA A 6 20.49 1.29 2.97
CA ALA A 6 20.97 0.89 1.66
C ALA A 6 19.85 0.34 0.76
N VAL A 7 18.86 -0.38 1.33
CA VAL A 7 17.71 -0.90 0.56
C VAL A 7 16.76 0.24 0.17
N VAL A 8 16.57 1.23 1.05
CA VAL A 8 15.78 2.44 0.75
C VAL A 8 16.49 3.27 -0.33
N LYS A 9 17.82 3.35 -0.26
CA LYS A 9 18.65 4.09 -1.22
C LYS A 9 18.65 3.40 -2.59
N ILE A 10 18.80 2.08 -2.63
CA ILE A 10 18.72 1.28 -3.87
C ILE A 10 17.33 1.42 -4.50
N PHE A 11 16.26 1.39 -3.70
CA PHE A 11 14.89 1.60 -4.19
C PHE A 11 14.69 3.04 -4.69
N ALA A 12 15.19 4.04 -3.97
CA ALA A 12 15.04 5.45 -4.34
C ALA A 12 15.96 5.88 -5.49
N GLU A 13 17.19 5.35 -5.59
CA GLU A 13 18.15 5.74 -6.61
C GLU A 13 18.01 4.95 -7.92
N ASN A 14 17.85 3.62 -7.85
CA ASN A 14 17.68 2.81 -9.06
C ASN A 14 16.29 2.95 -9.68
N VAL A 15 15.25 3.06 -8.85
CA VAL A 15 13.89 3.33 -9.34
C VAL A 15 13.76 4.79 -9.84
N ARG A 16 14.47 5.74 -9.26
CA ARG A 16 14.43 7.16 -9.65
C ARG A 16 15.26 7.48 -10.90
N ALA A 17 16.40 6.83 -11.10
CA ALA A 17 17.29 7.11 -12.21
C ALA A 17 16.89 6.42 -13.52
N GLU A 18 16.25 5.24 -13.47
CA GLU A 18 16.01 4.41 -14.65
C GLU A 18 14.55 4.38 -15.12
N ILE A 19 13.56 4.59 -14.24
CA ILE A 19 12.14 4.66 -14.65
C ILE A 19 11.82 5.99 -15.38
N ILE A 20 12.57 7.06 -15.14
CA ILE A 20 12.38 8.35 -15.84
C ILE A 20 12.94 8.33 -17.27
N GLN A 21 13.80 7.39 -17.64
CA GLN A 21 14.49 7.42 -18.94
C GLN A 21 14.40 6.17 -19.82
N ARG A 22 13.45 5.27 -19.72
CA ARG A 22 13.05 4.21 -20.69
C ARG A 22 12.71 2.86 -20.04
N PRO A 23 11.67 2.18 -20.55
CA PRO A 23 11.27 0.85 -20.03
C PRO A 23 12.06 -0.33 -20.59
N ALA A 24 13.23 -0.12 -21.18
CA ALA A 24 14.02 -1.19 -21.77
C ALA A 24 15.40 -1.27 -21.11
N GLY A 25 15.53 -2.05 -20.01
CA GLY A 25 16.84 -2.37 -19.48
C GLY A 25 17.04 -2.34 -17.98
N LEU A 26 15.99 -2.37 -17.16
CA LEU A 26 16.15 -2.58 -15.72
C LEU A 26 16.67 -4.02 -15.49
N ASN A 27 17.96 -4.20 -15.42
CA ASN A 27 18.56 -5.48 -15.10
C ASN A 27 18.63 -5.65 -13.57
N LEU A 28 17.46 -5.88 -12.93
CA LEU A 28 17.41 -6.16 -11.50
C LEU A 28 18.07 -7.53 -11.27
N ASP A 29 19.14 -7.54 -10.49
CA ASP A 29 19.72 -8.77 -9.96
C ASP A 29 18.64 -9.55 -9.21
N ALA A 30 18.61 -10.87 -9.35
CA ALA A 30 17.68 -11.77 -8.66
C ALA A 30 17.66 -11.54 -7.13
N ALA A 31 18.79 -11.14 -6.55
CA ALA A 31 18.88 -10.78 -5.14
C ALA A 31 18.08 -9.51 -4.78
N ILE A 32 18.02 -8.53 -5.68
CA ILE A 32 17.22 -7.31 -5.48
C ILE A 32 15.74 -7.63 -5.61
N VAL A 33 15.35 -8.44 -6.60
CA VAL A 33 13.96 -8.92 -6.77
C VAL A 33 13.49 -9.64 -5.52
N GLN A 34 14.28 -10.56 -4.97
CA GLN A 34 13.95 -11.26 -3.74
C GLN A 34 13.77 -10.30 -2.55
N LYS A 35 14.63 -9.29 -2.40
CA LYS A 35 14.51 -8.28 -1.34
C LYS A 35 13.24 -7.46 -1.46
N ILE A 36 12.86 -7.06 -2.68
CA ILE A 36 11.63 -6.31 -2.94
C ILE A 36 10.41 -7.18 -2.62
N SER A 37 10.35 -8.41 -3.16
CA SER A 37 9.23 -9.34 -2.94
C SER A 37 9.10 -9.75 -1.48
N ALA A 38 10.20 -9.89 -0.75
CA ALA A 38 10.17 -10.20 0.68
C ALA A 38 9.64 -9.02 1.53
N LYS A 39 9.89 -7.78 1.10
CA LYS A 39 9.52 -6.58 1.85
C LYS A 39 8.12 -6.07 1.52
N VAL A 40 7.76 -6.09 0.24
CA VAL A 40 6.48 -5.58 -0.25
C VAL A 40 5.52 -6.75 -0.41
N LYS A 41 4.63 -6.94 0.57
CA LYS A 41 3.72 -8.09 0.62
C LYS A 41 2.91 -8.28 -0.66
N VAL A 42 2.53 -7.18 -1.33
CA VAL A 42 1.76 -7.22 -2.58
C VAL A 42 2.56 -7.84 -3.74
N PHE A 43 3.88 -7.81 -3.69
CA PHE A 43 4.77 -8.39 -4.71
C PHE A 43 5.30 -9.79 -4.34
N LYS A 44 4.83 -10.35 -3.24
CA LYS A 44 5.24 -11.69 -2.82
C LYS A 44 4.95 -12.70 -3.92
N ASP A 45 5.90 -13.61 -4.15
CA ASP A 45 5.87 -14.68 -5.15
C ASP A 45 5.90 -14.22 -6.63
N MET A 46 6.16 -12.93 -6.90
CA MET A 46 6.47 -12.48 -8.25
C MET A 46 7.85 -12.95 -8.69
N ASN A 47 7.95 -13.51 -9.89
CA ASN A 47 9.23 -13.71 -10.55
C ASN A 47 9.79 -12.37 -11.07
N THR A 48 11.03 -12.37 -11.55
CA THR A 48 11.72 -11.16 -12.01
C THR A 48 10.96 -10.44 -13.12
N GLU A 49 10.47 -11.16 -14.13
CA GLU A 49 9.77 -10.60 -15.28
C GLU A 49 8.44 -9.96 -14.86
N CYS A 50 7.66 -10.65 -14.04
CA CYS A 50 6.40 -10.16 -13.49
C CYS A 50 6.62 -8.92 -12.61
N LEU A 51 7.63 -8.92 -11.75
CA LEU A 51 7.95 -7.76 -10.91
C LEU A 51 8.40 -6.57 -11.76
N MET A 52 9.22 -6.79 -12.79
CA MET A 52 9.68 -5.71 -13.67
C MET A 52 8.54 -5.06 -14.43
N SER A 53 7.65 -5.86 -15.04
CA SER A 53 6.46 -5.34 -15.73
C SER A 53 5.53 -4.59 -14.75
N THR A 54 5.39 -5.10 -13.51
CA THR A 54 4.61 -4.43 -12.47
C THR A 54 5.22 -3.08 -12.08
N LEU A 55 6.53 -3.01 -11.85
CA LEU A 55 7.20 -1.76 -11.50
C LEU A 55 7.16 -0.73 -12.65
N ALA A 56 7.21 -1.19 -13.91
CA ALA A 56 7.14 -0.31 -15.07
C ALA A 56 5.77 0.40 -15.23
N MET A 57 4.69 -0.16 -14.67
CA MET A 57 3.36 0.49 -14.70
C MET A 57 3.13 1.46 -13.52
N ALA A 58 4.04 1.51 -12.56
CA ALA A 58 3.91 2.34 -11.37
C ALA A 58 4.18 3.82 -11.66
N GLU A 59 3.44 4.69 -11.00
CA GLU A 59 3.64 6.12 -11.00
C GLU A 59 4.22 6.59 -9.67
N HIS A 60 5.36 7.27 -9.70
CA HIS A 60 5.99 7.82 -8.49
C HIS A 60 5.32 9.12 -8.08
N GLN A 61 4.88 9.20 -6.83
CA GLN A 61 4.24 10.38 -6.27
C GLN A 61 4.96 10.82 -4.99
N PRO A 62 5.65 11.96 -5.00
CA PRO A 62 6.18 12.59 -3.81
C PRO A 62 5.07 13.31 -3.04
N HIS A 63 5.12 13.24 -1.70
CA HIS A 63 4.21 13.91 -0.78
C HIS A 63 5.04 14.62 0.29
N LYS A 64 4.69 15.86 0.60
CA LYS A 64 5.26 16.60 1.72
C LYS A 64 4.58 16.22 3.02
N ALA A 65 5.27 16.46 4.15
CA ALA A 65 4.64 16.32 5.46
C ALA A 65 3.36 17.17 5.53
N GLY A 66 2.24 16.55 5.92
CA GLY A 66 0.92 17.17 5.95
C GLY A 66 0.05 16.95 4.71
N ASP A 67 0.65 16.56 3.56
CA ASP A 67 -0.12 16.34 2.34
C ASP A 67 -1.14 15.20 2.50
N ILE A 68 -2.32 15.41 1.93
CA ILE A 68 -3.35 14.38 1.81
C ILE A 68 -3.11 13.63 0.49
N VAL A 69 -2.94 12.32 0.57
CA VAL A 69 -2.81 11.46 -0.60
C VAL A 69 -4.17 11.27 -1.28
N PHE A 70 -5.21 11.04 -0.47
CA PHE A 70 -6.62 11.05 -0.87
C PHE A 70 -7.52 11.15 0.38
N ASN A 71 -8.76 11.61 0.20
CA ASN A 71 -9.74 11.74 1.28
C ASN A 71 -10.66 10.53 1.37
N GLU A 72 -11.23 10.31 2.55
CA GLU A 72 -12.38 9.42 2.75
C GLU A 72 -13.53 9.87 1.84
N GLY A 73 -14.15 8.91 1.12
CA GLY A 73 -15.26 9.17 0.19
C GLY A 73 -14.85 9.57 -1.22
N ASP A 74 -13.58 9.86 -1.48
CA ASP A 74 -13.11 10.09 -2.86
C ASP A 74 -13.33 8.83 -3.72
N ILE A 75 -13.60 9.03 -5.01
CA ILE A 75 -13.61 7.92 -5.98
C ILE A 75 -12.16 7.47 -6.20
N GLY A 76 -11.89 6.18 -6.06
CA GLY A 76 -10.55 5.62 -6.18
C GLY A 76 -10.49 4.36 -7.04
N SER A 77 -9.57 4.35 -8.00
CA SER A 77 -9.28 3.20 -8.87
C SER A 77 -7.81 2.78 -8.81
N SER A 78 -7.11 3.13 -7.73
CA SER A 78 -5.68 2.85 -7.58
C SER A 78 -5.35 2.40 -6.17
N PHE A 79 -4.24 1.68 -6.03
CA PHE A 79 -3.60 1.46 -4.73
C PHE A 79 -2.18 2.05 -4.75
N HIS A 80 -1.62 2.21 -3.57
CA HIS A 80 -0.30 2.79 -3.37
C HIS A 80 0.58 1.86 -2.54
N ILE A 81 1.87 1.87 -2.82
CA ILE A 81 2.90 1.25 -1.97
C ILE A 81 3.78 2.37 -1.44
N LEU A 82 3.95 2.45 -0.14
CA LEU A 82 4.83 3.42 0.50
C LEU A 82 6.28 3.00 0.32
N ILE A 83 7.06 3.80 -0.40
CA ILE A 83 8.48 3.54 -0.69
C ILE A 83 9.35 4.10 0.43
N SER A 84 9.07 5.33 0.84
CA SER A 84 9.79 6.00 1.93
C SER A 84 8.86 6.94 2.67
N GLY A 85 9.21 7.28 3.90
CA GLY A 85 8.40 8.16 4.74
C GLY A 85 7.46 7.39 5.66
N GLU A 86 6.36 8.03 6.03
CA GLU A 86 5.32 7.49 6.91
C GLU A 86 3.99 8.19 6.57
N VAL A 87 2.92 7.40 6.50
CA VAL A 87 1.57 7.93 6.33
C VAL A 87 0.65 7.41 7.43
N VAL A 88 -0.40 8.17 7.73
CA VAL A 88 -1.48 7.76 8.65
C VAL A 88 -2.76 7.55 7.86
N VAL A 89 -3.51 6.53 8.28
CA VAL A 89 -4.86 6.25 7.81
C VAL A 89 -5.83 6.79 8.86
N GLU A 90 -6.70 7.71 8.45
CA GLU A 90 -7.58 8.46 9.35
C GLU A 90 -9.03 8.34 8.91
N LYS A 91 -9.92 8.31 9.89
CA LYS A 91 -11.36 8.35 9.67
C LYS A 91 -12.00 9.42 10.53
N THR A 92 -12.96 10.15 9.95
CA THR A 92 -13.72 11.13 10.72
C THR A 92 -15.03 10.51 11.23
N LYS A 93 -15.21 10.51 12.56
CA LYS A 93 -16.42 10.03 13.20
C LYS A 93 -16.96 11.11 14.14
N ASN A 94 -18.20 11.57 13.92
CA ASN A 94 -18.84 12.60 14.74
C ASN A 94 -17.98 13.87 14.90
N GLY A 95 -17.31 14.31 13.83
CA GLY A 95 -16.44 15.50 13.84
C GLY A 95 -15.04 15.26 14.45
N THR A 96 -14.77 14.06 14.97
CA THR A 96 -13.45 13.71 15.53
C THR A 96 -12.65 12.89 14.52
N VAL A 97 -11.41 13.31 14.28
CA VAL A 97 -10.46 12.54 13.46
C VAL A 97 -9.82 11.45 14.31
N VAL A 98 -9.94 10.20 13.86
CA VAL A 98 -9.37 9.02 14.52
C VAL A 98 -8.32 8.42 13.61
N THR A 99 -7.09 8.26 14.10
CA THR A 99 -6.04 7.53 13.40
C THR A 99 -6.29 6.03 13.56
N LEU A 100 -6.54 5.35 12.45
CA LEU A 100 -6.79 3.91 12.40
C LEU A 100 -5.49 3.11 12.31
N ALA A 101 -4.50 3.62 11.55
CA ALA A 101 -3.23 2.96 11.34
C ALA A 101 -2.12 3.95 10.98
N LYS A 102 -0.88 3.56 11.26
CA LYS A 102 0.34 4.17 10.71
C LYS A 102 0.99 3.18 9.80
N LEU A 103 1.35 3.63 8.60
CA LEU A 103 1.98 2.79 7.59
C LEU A 103 3.39 3.27 7.31
N VAL A 104 4.27 2.29 7.11
CA VAL A 104 5.70 2.50 6.86
C VAL A 104 6.11 1.90 5.52
N SER A 105 7.34 2.17 5.11
CA SER A 105 7.89 1.69 3.83
C SER A 105 7.69 0.18 3.64
N GLY A 106 7.15 -0.20 2.48
CA GLY A 106 6.82 -1.56 2.07
C GLY A 106 5.33 -1.90 2.23
N GLU A 107 4.55 -1.06 2.91
CA GLU A 107 3.12 -1.29 3.11
C GLU A 107 2.28 -0.67 1.99
N CYS A 108 1.15 -1.31 1.69
CA CYS A 108 0.19 -0.83 0.70
C CYS A 108 -1.04 -0.21 1.37
N PHE A 109 -1.69 0.70 0.65
CA PHE A 109 -2.93 1.35 1.07
C PHE A 109 -3.76 1.79 -0.15
N GLY A 110 -5.06 2.05 0.09
CA GLY A 110 -6.02 2.39 -0.96
C GLY A 110 -6.51 1.18 -1.76
N GLU A 111 -6.06 -0.03 -1.43
CA GLU A 111 -6.41 -1.29 -2.08
C GLU A 111 -7.89 -1.65 -1.92
N MET A 112 -8.56 -1.19 -0.87
CA MET A 112 -10.00 -1.45 -0.66
C MET A 112 -10.85 -0.85 -1.79
N ALA A 113 -10.52 0.34 -2.26
CA ALA A 113 -11.21 0.95 -3.40
C ALA A 113 -10.94 0.20 -4.73
N LEU A 114 -9.81 -0.50 -4.82
CA LEU A 114 -9.47 -1.33 -5.98
C LEU A 114 -10.35 -2.58 -6.06
N VAL A 115 -10.60 -3.24 -4.90
CA VAL A 115 -11.26 -4.55 -4.82
C VAL A 115 -12.77 -4.42 -4.58
N GLY A 116 -13.18 -3.54 -3.68
CA GLY A 116 -14.52 -3.57 -3.07
C GLY A 116 -15.50 -2.47 -3.43
N GLY A 117 -15.15 -1.48 -4.29
CA GLY A 117 -16.19 -0.54 -4.69
C GLY A 117 -15.85 0.95 -4.68
N HIS A 118 -14.83 1.34 -5.34
CA HIS A 118 -14.62 2.70 -5.86
C HIS A 118 -14.50 3.88 -4.87
N LEU A 119 -14.99 3.80 -3.62
CA LEU A 119 -14.82 4.88 -2.65
C LEU A 119 -13.66 4.58 -1.70
N ARG A 120 -12.87 5.62 -1.39
CA ARG A 120 -11.84 5.54 -0.36
C ARG A 120 -12.50 5.37 1.01
N SER A 121 -12.16 4.32 1.73
CA SER A 121 -12.74 4.00 3.04
C SER A 121 -12.22 4.86 4.18
N ALA A 122 -11.14 5.61 3.96
CA ALA A 122 -10.48 6.48 4.93
C ALA A 122 -9.62 7.51 4.21
N THR A 123 -9.25 8.59 4.92
CA THR A 123 -8.26 9.57 4.47
C THR A 123 -6.85 9.03 4.74
N VAL A 124 -5.93 9.25 3.79
CA VAL A 124 -4.51 8.95 3.98
C VAL A 124 -3.71 10.24 3.89
N ARG A 125 -2.89 10.51 4.93
CA ARG A 125 -2.09 11.72 5.03
C ARG A 125 -0.63 11.39 5.34
N ALA A 126 0.30 12.06 4.67
CA ALA A 126 1.72 11.98 4.95
C ALA A 126 2.06 12.70 6.26
N VAL A 127 2.72 12.01 7.21
CA VAL A 127 3.17 12.65 8.47
C VAL A 127 4.60 13.15 8.39
N ARG A 128 5.33 12.74 7.36
CA ARG A 128 6.65 13.27 6.96
C ARG A 128 6.78 13.20 5.45
N ASP A 129 7.82 13.82 4.90
CA ASP A 129 8.14 13.71 3.47
C ASP A 129 8.18 12.24 3.07
N SER A 130 7.35 11.87 2.11
CA SER A 130 7.06 10.50 1.73
C SER A 130 7.08 10.34 0.22
N VAL A 131 7.34 9.13 -0.25
CA VAL A 131 7.24 8.77 -1.67
C VAL A 131 6.40 7.51 -1.78
N THR A 132 5.40 7.54 -2.66
CA THR A 132 4.58 6.36 -2.98
C THR A 132 4.76 5.93 -4.43
N MET A 133 4.55 4.64 -4.69
CA MET A 133 4.25 4.12 -6.02
C MET A 133 2.75 3.89 -6.13
N ARG A 134 2.11 4.57 -7.08
CA ARG A 134 0.70 4.43 -7.40
C ARG A 134 0.52 3.46 -8.55
N PHE A 135 -0.46 2.58 -8.42
CA PHE A 135 -0.85 1.58 -9.42
C PHE A 135 -2.32 1.74 -9.76
N ASP A 136 -2.62 2.12 -10.99
CA ASP A 136 -3.99 2.23 -11.48
C ASP A 136 -4.55 0.86 -11.84
N ARG A 137 -5.84 0.64 -11.54
CA ARG A 137 -6.57 -0.60 -11.86
C ARG A 137 -6.42 -0.99 -13.32
N GLU A 138 -6.69 -0.06 -14.24
CA GLU A 138 -6.64 -0.33 -15.68
C GLU A 138 -5.27 -0.83 -16.13
N ARG A 139 -4.20 -0.24 -15.57
CA ARG A 139 -2.83 -0.68 -15.87
C ARG A 139 -2.52 -2.05 -15.28
N VAL A 140 -2.99 -2.32 -14.06
CA VAL A 140 -2.82 -3.63 -13.41
C VAL A 140 -3.57 -4.70 -14.21
N ASP A 141 -4.83 -4.46 -14.56
CA ASP A 141 -5.69 -5.41 -15.27
C ASP A 141 -5.21 -5.69 -16.71
N ALA A 142 -4.44 -4.78 -17.31
CA ALA A 142 -3.82 -4.99 -18.62
C ALA A 142 -2.71 -6.08 -18.61
N TYR A 143 -2.23 -6.51 -17.43
CA TYR A 143 -1.20 -7.54 -17.28
C TYR A 143 -1.72 -8.68 -16.39
N PRO A 144 -2.44 -9.68 -16.96
CA PRO A 144 -3.15 -10.72 -16.19
C PRO A 144 -2.27 -11.50 -15.20
N ASP A 145 -1.04 -11.83 -15.57
CA ASP A 145 -0.11 -12.58 -14.71
C ASP A 145 0.28 -11.76 -13.46
N SER A 146 0.56 -10.47 -13.64
CA SER A 146 0.83 -9.55 -12.54
C SER A 146 -0.42 -9.28 -11.71
N ALA A 147 -1.57 -9.06 -12.37
CA ALA A 147 -2.84 -8.79 -11.74
C ALA A 147 -3.25 -9.92 -10.80
N HIS A 148 -3.17 -11.18 -11.25
CA HIS A 148 -3.49 -12.36 -10.44
C HIS A 148 -2.70 -12.38 -9.12
N ILE A 149 -1.39 -12.15 -9.17
CA ILE A 149 -0.54 -12.15 -7.99
C ILE A 149 -0.86 -10.95 -7.09
N ILE A 150 -1.03 -9.74 -7.67
CA ILE A 150 -1.37 -8.52 -6.94
C ILE A 150 -2.69 -8.70 -6.18
N TYR A 151 -3.77 -9.11 -6.84
CA TYR A 151 -5.07 -9.27 -6.20
C TYR A 151 -5.09 -10.38 -5.15
N ARG A 152 -4.42 -11.51 -5.40
CA ARG A 152 -4.24 -12.56 -4.38
C ARG A 152 -3.53 -12.02 -3.14
N ASN A 153 -2.44 -11.28 -3.32
CA ASN A 153 -1.66 -10.76 -2.22
C ASN A 153 -2.37 -9.60 -1.48
N ILE A 154 -3.14 -8.77 -2.20
CA ILE A 154 -4.04 -7.79 -1.58
C ILE A 154 -5.07 -8.48 -0.70
N ALA A 155 -5.71 -9.56 -1.17
CA ALA A 155 -6.66 -10.33 -0.38
C ALA A 155 -6.03 -10.88 0.92
N ILE A 156 -4.80 -11.39 0.84
CA ILE A 156 -4.04 -11.84 2.02
C ILE A 156 -3.78 -10.68 2.99
N VAL A 157 -3.36 -9.51 2.49
CA VAL A 157 -3.12 -8.32 3.34
C VAL A 157 -4.41 -7.87 4.01
N LEU A 158 -5.53 -7.83 3.28
CA LEU A 158 -6.84 -7.46 3.83
C LEU A 158 -7.33 -8.46 4.88
N SER A 159 -7.14 -9.76 4.67
CA SER A 159 -7.46 -10.79 5.68
C SER A 159 -6.68 -10.55 6.97
N MET A 160 -5.35 -10.33 6.89
CA MET A 160 -4.53 -10.04 8.06
C MET A 160 -4.97 -8.77 8.80
N ARG A 161 -5.37 -7.72 8.06
CA ARG A 161 -5.90 -6.48 8.67
C ARG A 161 -7.25 -6.69 9.34
N LEU A 162 -8.09 -7.53 8.76
CA LEU A 162 -9.38 -7.91 9.35
C LEU A 162 -9.19 -8.67 10.66
N ASP A 163 -8.24 -9.62 10.72
CA ASP A 163 -7.92 -10.36 11.94
C ASP A 163 -7.50 -9.40 13.08
N VAL A 164 -6.56 -8.49 12.80
CA VAL A 164 -6.11 -7.47 13.76
C VAL A 164 -7.27 -6.57 14.22
N SER A 165 -8.12 -6.14 13.28
CA SER A 165 -9.28 -5.29 13.61
C SER A 165 -10.29 -6.04 14.47
N SER A 166 -10.50 -7.33 14.23
CA SER A 166 -11.40 -8.19 15.00
C SER A 166 -10.88 -8.39 16.44
N GLU A 167 -9.58 -8.59 16.63
CA GLU A 167 -8.96 -8.65 17.95
C GLU A 167 -9.11 -7.34 18.73
N MET A 168 -8.81 -6.20 18.07
CA MET A 168 -8.98 -4.88 18.70
C MET A 168 -10.44 -4.62 19.11
N LEU A 169 -11.40 -5.04 18.28
CA LEU A 169 -12.82 -4.92 18.60
C LEU A 169 -13.20 -5.80 19.78
N ALA A 170 -12.75 -7.05 19.83
CA ALA A 170 -13.00 -7.95 20.95
C ALA A 170 -12.43 -7.39 22.26
N ASP A 171 -11.21 -6.86 22.23
CA ASP A 171 -10.60 -6.19 23.40
C ASP A 171 -11.42 -4.97 23.85
N LEU A 172 -11.94 -4.19 22.91
CA LEU A 172 -12.75 -3.03 23.23
C LEU A 172 -14.07 -3.44 23.92
N VAL A 173 -14.75 -4.44 23.37
CA VAL A 173 -16.00 -4.99 23.96
C VAL A 173 -15.76 -5.49 25.38
N VAL A 174 -14.67 -6.22 25.61
CA VAL A 174 -14.31 -6.70 26.95
C VAL A 174 -14.08 -5.55 27.92
N ARG A 175 -13.42 -4.47 27.48
CA ARG A 175 -13.11 -3.30 28.35
C ARG A 175 -14.33 -2.45 28.65
N THR A 176 -15.24 -2.29 27.69
CA THR A 176 -16.43 -1.44 27.83
C THR A 176 -17.63 -2.16 28.43
N GLY A 177 -17.63 -3.49 28.45
CA GLY A 177 -18.78 -4.33 28.83
C GLY A 177 -19.97 -4.19 27.89
N ASP A 178 -19.80 -3.50 26.75
CA ASP A 178 -20.84 -3.25 25.77
C ASP A 178 -20.84 -4.35 24.70
N THR A 179 -21.75 -5.32 24.85
CA THR A 179 -21.96 -6.41 23.87
C THR A 179 -22.94 -6.00 22.76
N GLY A 180 -23.25 -4.73 22.62
CA GLY A 180 -24.27 -4.16 21.71
C GLY A 180 -23.98 -4.29 20.21
N LEU A 181 -23.29 -5.36 19.77
CA LEU A 181 -23.20 -5.75 18.37
C LEU A 181 -24.54 -6.34 17.93
N THR A 182 -25.29 -5.57 17.16
CA THR A 182 -26.42 -6.11 16.39
C THR A 182 -25.88 -7.14 15.41
N PRO A 183 -26.46 -8.36 15.31
CA PRO A 183 -26.05 -9.33 14.30
C PRO A 183 -26.17 -8.73 12.89
N ILE A 184 -25.18 -9.02 12.05
CA ILE A 184 -25.18 -8.68 10.61
C ILE A 184 -26.22 -9.54 9.90
#